data_fb2f304287c0832b38087c0433bd7c7a
#
_entry.id   fb2f304287c0832b38087c0433bd7c7a
#
_cell.length_a   1.000
_cell.length_b   1.000
_cell.length_c   1.000
_cell.angle_alpha   90.00
_cell.angle_beta   90.00
_cell.angle_gamma   90.00
#
_symmetry.space_group_name_H-M   'P 1'
#
loop_
_entity.id
_entity.type
_entity.pdbx_description
1 polymer ?
#
loop_
_entity_poly.entity_id
_entity_poly.type
_entity_poly.pdbx_seq_one_letter_code
_entity_poly.pdbx_strand_id
1 'polypeptide(L)'
;MRGFGFTDHGGNDRLTFVDVAEPVVGPGEVRVRIRAAAFNHLDRFTLAGIPGVSIELPHILGSDGAGDVDSVGAGVEGLRLGQSVLLNPGLWDGTCEACAAGNESFCRNYRIVGEHTQGTAAPYVVVPARNVHPRPDRLSVPEAAAVPLVFQTAWRAIRTVGATGPGDQLAVIGAGGGATTAVVQVGKLLGARVVVASRNRTKEAAARAIGADDFVAFDDDHPLDRVLWQASGKRGFDVVFDSVGASTLPRSIRALARGGRVVVIGATSGPVVEVDVRTLFWRQASIRGSTMAGAVEFTEVLAHLAAGRLRPVVDSIRPLDAAVAGFRRLEAPDLFGKVVLTVP
;
A
#
# COMPACT_ATOMS: atom_id res chain seq x y z
N MET A 1 -2.60 23.33 -13.80
CA MET A 1 -2.55 22.01 -14.47
C MET A 1 -3.83 21.25 -14.21
N ARG A 2 -4.21 20.39 -15.15
CA ARG A 2 -5.41 19.54 -15.02
C ARG A 2 -5.02 18.16 -14.51
N GLY A 3 -5.70 17.69 -13.45
CA GLY A 3 -5.49 16.37 -12.86
C GLY A 3 -6.81 15.66 -12.52
N PHE A 4 -6.75 14.39 -12.18
CA PHE A 4 -7.93 13.60 -11.80
C PHE A 4 -8.11 13.63 -10.28
N GLY A 5 -9.31 13.99 -9.83
CA GLY A 5 -9.58 14.18 -8.40
C GLY A 5 -11.05 14.52 -8.13
N PHE A 6 -11.29 15.47 -7.23
CA PHE A 6 -12.63 15.86 -6.79
C PHE A 6 -12.65 17.30 -6.24
N THR A 7 -13.84 17.90 -6.21
CA THR A 7 -14.09 19.23 -5.61
C THR A 7 -14.77 19.15 -4.26
N ASP A 8 -15.45 18.03 -3.96
CA ASP A 8 -16.16 17.77 -2.72
C ASP A 8 -16.01 16.30 -2.33
N HIS A 9 -15.97 16.01 -1.04
CA HIS A 9 -15.99 14.63 -0.54
C HIS A 9 -17.30 13.92 -0.90
N GLY A 10 -17.23 12.60 -1.07
CA GLY A 10 -18.41 11.79 -1.36
C GLY A 10 -18.08 10.44 -1.98
N GLY A 11 -18.97 9.96 -2.83
CA GLY A 11 -18.80 8.71 -3.57
C GLY A 11 -18.14 8.89 -4.93
N ASN A 12 -18.14 7.82 -5.73
CA ASN A 12 -17.54 7.81 -7.08
C ASN A 12 -18.19 8.80 -8.07
N ASP A 13 -19.36 9.34 -7.75
CA ASP A 13 -20.05 10.39 -8.51
C ASP A 13 -19.37 11.76 -8.39
N ARG A 14 -18.52 11.96 -7.40
CA ARG A 14 -17.72 13.18 -7.19
C ARG A 14 -16.41 13.20 -7.97
N LEU A 15 -16.03 12.07 -8.55
CA LEU A 15 -14.79 11.96 -9.33
C LEU A 15 -14.87 12.76 -10.63
N THR A 16 -13.91 13.66 -10.82
CA THR A 16 -13.83 14.53 -11.99
C THR A 16 -12.39 14.93 -12.29
N PHE A 17 -12.18 15.58 -13.42
CA PHE A 17 -10.94 16.32 -13.67
C PHE A 17 -11.05 17.70 -13.04
N VAL A 18 -10.01 18.09 -12.31
CA VAL A 18 -9.91 19.38 -11.63
C VAL A 18 -8.74 20.18 -12.16
N ASP A 19 -8.89 21.50 -12.16
CA ASP A 19 -7.81 22.43 -12.48
C ASP A 19 -7.25 23.02 -11.19
N VAL A 20 -5.93 22.85 -11.01
CA VAL A 20 -5.17 23.43 -9.91
C VAL A 20 -3.96 24.20 -10.45
N ALA A 21 -3.39 25.07 -9.64
CA ALA A 21 -2.13 25.73 -10.00
C ALA A 21 -1.03 24.70 -10.29
N GLU A 22 -0.18 24.97 -11.28
CA GLU A 22 1.00 24.15 -11.51
C GLU A 22 1.96 24.29 -10.32
N PRO A 23 2.45 23.19 -9.73
CA PRO A 23 3.26 23.27 -8.52
C PRO A 23 4.64 23.89 -8.84
N VAL A 24 5.05 24.82 -7.99
CA VAL A 24 6.35 25.50 -8.07
C VAL A 24 7.32 24.82 -7.11
N VAL A 25 8.52 24.51 -7.60
CA VAL A 25 9.57 23.87 -6.80
C VAL A 25 10.20 24.86 -5.83
N GLY A 26 10.25 24.50 -4.55
CA GLY A 26 10.95 25.24 -3.50
C GLY A 26 12.36 24.69 -3.21
N PRO A 27 13.12 25.34 -2.30
CA PRO A 27 14.41 24.82 -1.83
C PRO A 27 14.27 23.41 -1.23
N GLY A 28 15.17 22.49 -1.60
CA GLY A 28 15.15 21.10 -1.13
C GLY A 28 14.08 20.21 -1.76
N GLU A 29 13.29 20.73 -2.71
CA GLU A 29 12.22 20.01 -3.38
C GLU A 29 12.57 19.67 -4.84
N VAL A 30 11.81 18.74 -5.39
CA VAL A 30 11.93 18.29 -6.78
C VAL A 30 10.54 18.24 -7.40
N ARG A 31 10.40 18.82 -8.58
CA ARG A 31 9.24 18.63 -9.43
C ARG A 31 9.48 17.42 -10.32
N VAL A 32 8.57 16.47 -10.26
CA VAL A 32 8.60 15.29 -11.11
C VAL A 32 7.46 15.39 -12.12
N ARG A 33 7.81 15.24 -13.40
CA ARG A 33 6.86 15.02 -14.47
C ARG A 33 6.38 13.59 -14.39
N ILE A 34 5.14 13.39 -13.98
CA ILE A 34 4.55 12.07 -13.84
C ILE A 34 4.31 11.47 -15.23
N ARG A 35 4.74 10.23 -15.42
CA ARG A 35 4.48 9.41 -16.61
C ARG A 35 3.52 8.27 -16.33
N ALA A 36 3.50 7.82 -15.07
CA ALA A 36 2.51 6.88 -14.59
C ALA A 36 2.17 7.15 -13.12
N ALA A 37 0.90 7.01 -12.78
CA ALA A 37 0.35 7.04 -11.42
C ALA A 37 -0.39 5.74 -11.15
N ALA A 38 -0.57 5.34 -9.89
CA ALA A 38 -1.35 4.15 -9.59
C ALA A 38 -2.28 4.37 -8.41
N PHE A 39 -3.50 3.87 -8.54
CA PHE A 39 -4.52 3.97 -7.51
C PHE A 39 -4.33 2.97 -6.36
N ASN A 40 -4.80 3.38 -5.20
CA ASN A 40 -4.86 2.62 -3.96
C ASN A 40 -6.27 2.68 -3.35
N HIS A 41 -6.59 1.78 -2.44
CA HIS A 41 -7.81 1.92 -1.62
C HIS A 41 -7.79 3.21 -0.78
N LEU A 42 -6.61 3.76 -0.50
CA LEU A 42 -6.43 5.05 0.15
C LEU A 42 -7.15 6.18 -0.60
N ASP A 43 -7.06 6.20 -1.92
CA ASP A 43 -7.73 7.20 -2.75
C ASP A 43 -9.26 7.20 -2.55
N ARG A 44 -9.85 6.03 -2.27
CA ARG A 44 -11.29 5.91 -1.94
C ARG A 44 -11.61 6.51 -0.57
N PHE A 45 -10.73 6.31 0.41
CA PHE A 45 -10.91 6.91 1.74
C PHE A 45 -10.72 8.43 1.68
N THR A 46 -9.74 8.89 0.91
CA THR A 46 -9.51 10.32 0.67
C THR A 46 -10.73 10.98 0.02
N LEU A 47 -11.30 10.35 -1.01
CA LEU A 47 -12.53 10.82 -1.66
C LEU A 47 -13.72 10.86 -0.69
N ALA A 48 -13.90 9.82 0.11
CA ALA A 48 -14.99 9.74 1.09
C ALA A 48 -14.86 10.74 2.25
N GLY A 49 -13.64 11.21 2.50
CA GLY A 49 -13.29 12.02 3.66
C GLY A 49 -12.82 11.18 4.85
N ILE A 50 -11.63 11.46 5.34
CA ILE A 50 -11.02 10.75 6.48
C ILE A 50 -11.23 11.59 7.73
N PRO A 51 -11.85 11.07 8.80
CA PRO A 51 -12.03 11.81 10.04
C PRO A 51 -10.71 12.37 10.58
N GLY A 52 -10.67 13.67 10.86
CA GLY A 52 -9.49 14.36 11.39
C GLY A 52 -8.42 14.72 10.34
N VAL A 53 -8.63 14.40 9.06
CA VAL A 53 -7.78 14.86 7.96
C VAL A 53 -8.47 15.99 7.22
N SER A 54 -7.80 17.15 7.16
CA SER A 54 -8.25 18.29 6.34
C SER A 54 -7.37 18.38 5.11
N ILE A 55 -7.98 18.46 3.94
CA ILE A 55 -7.30 18.59 2.66
C ILE A 55 -7.80 19.83 1.91
N GLU A 56 -6.93 20.40 1.08
CA GLU A 56 -7.25 21.50 0.21
C GLU A 56 -8.06 21.02 -1.00
N LEU A 57 -9.15 21.69 -1.30
CA LEU A 57 -10.00 21.44 -2.47
C LEU A 57 -9.85 22.57 -3.49
N PRO A 58 -9.90 22.29 -4.79
CA PRO A 58 -10.00 20.96 -5.43
C PRO A 58 -8.76 20.09 -5.17
N HIS A 59 -8.95 18.78 -5.07
CA HIS A 59 -7.92 17.83 -4.71
C HIS A 59 -7.65 16.82 -5.83
N ILE A 60 -6.35 16.58 -6.12
CA ILE A 60 -5.88 15.56 -7.06
C ILE A 60 -5.53 14.29 -6.29
N LEU A 61 -6.04 13.16 -6.74
CA LEU A 61 -5.80 11.82 -6.17
C LEU A 61 -4.47 11.20 -6.65
N GLY A 62 -4.15 10.05 -6.07
CA GLY A 62 -2.99 9.25 -6.41
C GLY A 62 -1.80 9.49 -5.49
N SER A 63 -1.40 8.42 -4.78
CA SER A 63 -0.21 8.45 -3.91
C SER A 63 1.03 7.92 -4.61
N ASP A 64 0.86 7.00 -5.54
CA ASP A 64 1.94 6.33 -6.25
C ASP A 64 2.25 7.00 -7.58
N GLY A 65 3.51 7.29 -7.84
CA GLY A 65 3.93 7.91 -9.09
C GLY A 65 5.33 7.52 -9.52
N ALA A 66 5.53 7.46 -10.84
CA ALA A 66 6.82 7.33 -11.49
C ALA A 66 6.88 8.24 -12.71
N GLY A 67 8.06 8.75 -13.01
CA GLY A 67 8.23 9.70 -14.11
C GLY A 67 9.67 10.18 -14.23
N ASP A 68 9.84 11.43 -14.64
CA ASP A 68 11.14 12.02 -14.88
C ASP A 68 11.31 13.29 -14.05
N VAL A 69 12.50 13.54 -13.54
CA VAL A 69 12.85 14.80 -12.87
C VAL A 69 12.70 15.96 -13.86
N ASP A 70 11.78 16.87 -13.58
CA ASP A 70 11.48 18.03 -14.42
C ASP A 70 12.27 19.27 -13.97
N SER A 71 12.30 19.52 -12.66
CA SER A 71 13.10 20.59 -12.10
C SER A 71 13.52 20.28 -10.67
N VAL A 72 14.62 20.87 -10.23
CA VAL A 72 15.20 20.72 -8.88
C VAL A 72 15.32 22.06 -8.20
N GLY A 73 14.98 22.12 -6.93
CA GLY A 73 15.12 23.32 -6.10
C GLY A 73 16.54 23.54 -5.60
N ALA A 74 16.79 24.72 -5.07
CA ALA A 74 18.08 25.06 -4.46
C ALA A 74 18.44 24.05 -3.35
N GLY A 75 19.73 23.65 -3.30
CA GLY A 75 20.25 22.70 -2.31
C GLY A 75 19.97 21.24 -2.59
N VAL A 76 19.32 20.88 -3.70
CA VAL A 76 19.13 19.49 -4.11
C VAL A 76 20.38 18.99 -4.83
N GLU A 77 20.92 17.88 -4.33
CA GLU A 77 22.08 17.19 -4.91
C GLU A 77 21.72 15.76 -5.34
N GLY A 78 22.51 15.18 -6.25
CA GLY A 78 22.38 13.76 -6.66
C GLY A 78 21.26 13.45 -7.65
N LEU A 79 20.37 14.39 -7.96
CA LEU A 79 19.31 14.24 -8.96
C LEU A 79 19.60 15.09 -10.20
N ARG A 80 19.26 14.57 -11.37
CA ARG A 80 19.49 15.22 -12.68
C ARG A 80 18.20 15.38 -13.46
N LEU A 81 18.07 16.47 -14.19
CA LEU A 81 16.95 16.68 -15.12
C LEU A 81 16.83 15.51 -16.09
N GLY A 82 15.61 15.07 -16.34
CA GLY A 82 15.30 13.91 -17.18
C GLY A 82 15.61 12.55 -16.55
N GLN A 83 16.14 12.50 -15.32
CA GLN A 83 16.37 11.22 -14.63
C GLN A 83 15.06 10.52 -14.35
N SER A 84 14.97 9.25 -14.73
CA SER A 84 13.78 8.42 -14.46
C SER A 84 13.73 8.01 -12.99
N VAL A 85 12.59 8.27 -12.35
CA VAL A 85 12.41 8.16 -10.90
C VAL A 85 11.05 7.56 -10.54
N LEU A 86 10.95 7.10 -9.30
CA LEU A 86 9.70 6.81 -8.61
C LEU A 86 9.67 7.53 -7.25
N LEU A 87 8.47 7.70 -6.70
CA LEU A 87 8.24 8.50 -5.51
C LEU A 87 7.99 7.64 -4.27
N ASN A 88 8.63 7.96 -3.14
CA ASN A 88 8.13 7.55 -1.85
C ASN A 88 6.99 8.50 -1.45
N PRO A 89 5.73 8.05 -1.35
CA PRO A 89 4.61 8.94 -1.05
C PRO A 89 4.53 9.38 0.41
N GLY A 90 5.29 8.76 1.32
CA GLY A 90 5.32 9.16 2.73
C GLY A 90 6.11 10.46 2.92
N LEU A 91 5.53 11.44 3.59
CA LEU A 91 6.13 12.73 3.91
C LEU A 91 6.27 12.87 5.42
N TRP A 92 7.47 13.23 5.88
CA TRP A 92 7.77 13.43 7.30
C TRP A 92 8.57 14.72 7.52
N ASP A 93 8.55 15.26 8.75
CA ASP A 93 9.20 16.55 9.04
C ASP A 93 10.73 16.48 9.10
N GLY A 94 11.30 15.31 9.41
CA GLY A 94 12.74 15.12 9.51
C GLY A 94 13.38 15.67 10.80
N THR A 95 12.61 16.25 11.71
CA THR A 95 13.11 16.98 12.89
C THR A 95 12.60 16.46 14.21
N CYS A 96 11.45 15.74 14.23
CA CYS A 96 10.91 15.21 15.48
C CYS A 96 11.73 14.01 15.99
N GLU A 97 11.50 13.63 17.24
CA GLU A 97 12.19 12.53 17.91
C GLU A 97 12.11 11.20 17.11
N ALA A 98 10.93 10.90 16.56
CA ALA A 98 10.74 9.70 15.75
C ALA A 98 11.60 9.73 14.47
N CYS A 99 11.66 10.89 13.78
CA CYS A 99 12.50 11.05 12.60
C CYS A 99 13.99 10.98 12.94
N ALA A 100 14.42 11.59 14.04
CA ALA A 100 15.80 11.52 14.51
C ALA A 100 16.23 10.09 14.88
N ALA A 101 15.29 9.25 15.29
CA ALA A 101 15.50 7.83 15.58
C ALA A 101 15.40 6.91 14.33
N GLY A 102 15.17 7.45 13.13
CA GLY A 102 14.96 6.67 11.90
C GLY A 102 13.63 5.93 11.84
N ASN A 103 12.64 6.40 12.60
CA ASN A 103 11.29 5.82 12.66
C ASN A 103 10.26 6.79 12.07
N GLU A 104 10.47 7.22 10.85
CA GLU A 104 9.70 8.29 10.20
C GLU A 104 8.20 7.99 10.12
N SER A 105 7.81 6.71 10.03
CA SER A 105 6.38 6.33 10.04
C SER A 105 5.65 6.66 11.36
N PHE A 106 6.39 6.98 12.43
CA PHE A 106 5.87 7.51 13.70
C PHE A 106 5.96 9.03 13.80
N CYS A 107 6.37 9.72 12.72
CA CYS A 107 6.43 11.17 12.71
C CYS A 107 5.06 11.76 13.03
N ARG A 108 5.00 12.69 14.01
CA ARG A 108 3.73 13.36 14.39
C ARG A 108 3.12 14.18 13.25
N ASN A 109 3.96 14.61 12.30
CA ASN A 109 3.57 15.36 11.12
C ASN A 109 3.61 14.49 9.86
N TYR A 110 3.42 13.16 10.00
CA TYR A 110 3.42 12.25 8.86
C TYR A 110 2.24 12.55 7.95
N ARG A 111 2.53 12.71 6.68
CA ARG A 111 1.54 12.94 5.62
C ARG A 111 1.78 12.00 4.45
N ILE A 112 0.83 11.90 3.56
CA ILE A 112 0.93 11.05 2.37
C ILE A 112 0.54 11.90 1.15
N VAL A 113 1.33 11.81 0.08
CA VAL A 113 1.01 12.40 -1.23
C VAL A 113 -0.32 11.84 -1.72
N GLY A 114 -1.20 12.68 -2.23
CA GLY A 114 -2.53 12.29 -2.71
C GLY A 114 -3.57 12.05 -1.62
N GLU A 115 -3.19 12.12 -0.35
CA GLU A 115 -4.10 12.12 0.79
C GLU A 115 -4.11 13.49 1.49
N HIS A 116 -2.93 13.99 1.85
CA HIS A 116 -2.75 15.24 2.59
C HIS A 116 -2.23 16.38 1.70
N THR A 117 -1.73 16.07 0.53
CA THR A 117 -1.24 17.00 -0.48
C THR A 117 -1.75 16.59 -1.85
N GLN A 118 -1.65 17.46 -2.83
CA GLN A 118 -2.00 17.12 -4.21
C GLN A 118 -1.29 15.84 -4.67
N GLY A 119 -2.01 14.98 -5.39
CA GLY A 119 -1.56 13.64 -5.77
C GLY A 119 -0.89 13.55 -7.13
N THR A 120 -0.61 12.32 -7.54
CA THR A 120 0.15 11.96 -8.74
C THR A 120 -0.70 11.74 -9.99
N ALA A 121 -2.04 11.75 -9.88
CA ALA A 121 -2.92 11.62 -11.04
C ALA A 121 -3.02 12.94 -11.85
N ALA A 122 -1.87 13.57 -12.13
CA ALA A 122 -1.67 14.84 -12.83
C ALA A 122 -0.29 14.88 -13.51
N PRO A 123 -0.04 15.84 -14.41
CA PRO A 123 1.25 15.93 -15.11
C PRO A 123 2.47 16.15 -14.21
N TYR A 124 2.29 16.86 -13.09
CA TYR A 124 3.40 17.23 -12.20
C TYR A 124 3.02 17.06 -10.73
N VAL A 125 4.02 16.69 -9.94
CA VAL A 125 3.99 16.74 -8.48
C VAL A 125 5.30 17.31 -7.97
N VAL A 126 5.24 18.03 -6.85
CA VAL A 126 6.43 18.51 -6.12
C VAL A 126 6.51 17.78 -4.79
N VAL A 127 7.69 17.22 -4.50
CA VAL A 127 7.96 16.51 -3.25
C VAL A 127 9.37 16.86 -2.76
N PRO A 128 9.69 16.69 -1.47
CA PRO A 128 11.07 16.79 -0.98
C PRO A 128 12.00 15.84 -1.74
N ALA A 129 13.23 16.28 -2.01
CA ALA A 129 14.21 15.49 -2.78
C ALA A 129 14.45 14.09 -2.19
N ARG A 130 14.40 13.95 -0.86
CA ARG A 130 14.53 12.66 -0.15
C ARG A 130 13.43 11.64 -0.49
N ASN A 131 12.33 12.08 -1.09
CA ASN A 131 11.22 11.23 -1.52
C ASN A 131 11.34 10.77 -2.98
N VAL A 132 12.36 11.25 -3.70
CA VAL A 132 12.59 10.93 -5.11
C VAL A 132 13.72 9.93 -5.23
N HIS A 133 13.43 8.76 -5.81
CA HIS A 133 14.39 7.68 -5.92
C HIS A 133 14.58 7.25 -7.38
N PRO A 134 15.81 6.88 -7.80
CA PRO A 134 16.04 6.33 -9.12
C PRO A 134 15.13 5.12 -9.37
N ARG A 135 14.49 5.09 -10.52
CA ARG A 135 13.69 3.93 -10.93
C ARG A 135 14.64 2.74 -11.19
N PRO A 136 14.38 1.57 -10.58
CA PRO A 136 15.13 0.36 -10.95
C PRO A 136 14.99 0.06 -12.43
N ASP A 137 16.10 -0.16 -13.14
CA ASP A 137 16.13 -0.36 -14.62
C ASP A 137 15.25 -1.53 -15.09
N ARG A 138 15.03 -2.51 -14.22
CA ARG A 138 14.21 -3.69 -14.51
C ARG A 138 12.71 -3.39 -14.57
N LEU A 139 12.27 -2.27 -14.05
CA LEU A 139 10.86 -1.88 -14.01
C LEU A 139 10.55 -0.93 -15.15
N SER A 140 9.52 -1.20 -15.91
CA SER A 140 8.88 -0.19 -16.76
C SER A 140 8.30 0.94 -15.90
N VAL A 141 8.00 2.08 -16.51
CA VAL A 141 7.41 3.22 -15.77
C VAL A 141 6.07 2.85 -15.12
N PRO A 142 5.13 2.14 -15.79
CA PRO A 142 3.92 1.67 -15.15
C PRO A 142 4.17 0.70 -13.97
N GLU A 143 5.12 -0.22 -14.10
CA GLU A 143 5.49 -1.11 -13.00
C GLU A 143 6.09 -0.32 -11.83
N ALA A 144 6.93 0.67 -12.10
CA ALA A 144 7.51 1.52 -11.06
C ALA A 144 6.43 2.31 -10.28
N ALA A 145 5.41 2.81 -10.97
CA ALA A 145 4.27 3.45 -10.32
C ALA A 145 3.42 2.47 -9.48
N ALA A 146 3.46 1.17 -9.77
CA ALA A 146 2.70 0.17 -9.02
C ALA A 146 3.38 -0.27 -7.70
N VAL A 147 4.55 0.28 -7.37
CA VAL A 147 5.39 -0.16 -6.26
C VAL A 147 5.18 0.61 -4.96
N PRO A 148 5.25 1.95 -4.90
CA PRO A 148 5.69 2.66 -3.69
C PRO A 148 4.84 2.36 -2.46
N LEU A 149 3.56 2.66 -2.47
CA LEU A 149 2.71 2.54 -1.28
C LEU A 149 2.59 1.08 -0.83
N VAL A 150 2.33 0.17 -1.77
CA VAL A 150 1.97 -1.21 -1.41
C VAL A 150 3.16 -2.03 -0.92
N PHE A 151 4.35 -1.85 -1.51
CA PHE A 151 5.51 -2.64 -1.10
C PHE A 151 6.14 -2.11 0.20
N GLN A 152 6.20 -0.79 0.41
CA GLN A 152 6.66 -0.26 1.69
C GLN A 152 5.72 -0.65 2.84
N THR A 153 4.40 -0.56 2.61
CA THR A 153 3.40 -1.00 3.60
C THR A 153 3.54 -2.49 3.90
N ALA A 154 3.67 -3.33 2.87
CA ALA A 154 3.87 -4.76 3.04
C ALA A 154 5.17 -5.09 3.78
N TRP A 155 6.28 -4.42 3.42
CA TRP A 155 7.57 -4.61 4.05
C TRP A 155 7.51 -4.30 5.55
N ARG A 156 7.05 -3.11 5.90
CA ARG A 156 6.90 -2.73 7.30
C ARG A 156 5.95 -3.65 8.07
N ALA A 157 4.77 -3.93 7.49
CA ALA A 157 3.78 -4.77 8.14
C ALA A 157 4.32 -6.18 8.46
N ILE A 158 5.06 -6.79 7.55
CA ILE A 158 5.47 -8.19 7.67
C ILE A 158 6.87 -8.32 8.27
N ARG A 159 7.84 -7.52 7.77
CA ARG A 159 9.24 -7.59 8.23
C ARG A 159 9.42 -6.95 9.60
N THR A 160 8.93 -5.72 9.78
CA THR A 160 9.22 -4.92 10.98
C THR A 160 8.18 -5.17 12.07
N VAL A 161 6.89 -4.91 11.79
CA VAL A 161 5.81 -5.01 12.78
C VAL A 161 5.43 -6.47 13.03
N GLY A 162 5.30 -7.25 11.97
CA GLY A 162 5.02 -8.68 12.02
C GLY A 162 6.20 -9.51 12.49
N ALA A 163 7.43 -9.00 12.41
CA ALA A 163 8.66 -9.72 12.74
C ALA A 163 8.65 -11.15 12.16
N THR A 164 8.20 -11.27 10.91
CA THR A 164 8.09 -12.54 10.20
C THR A 164 9.46 -13.04 9.79
N GLY A 165 9.71 -14.32 9.96
CA GLY A 165 10.98 -14.96 9.64
C GLY A 165 10.83 -16.36 9.06
N PRO A 166 11.97 -17.03 8.79
CA PRO A 166 11.98 -18.40 8.29
C PRO A 166 11.23 -19.35 9.20
N GLY A 167 10.34 -20.17 8.63
CA GLY A 167 9.55 -21.17 9.36
C GLY A 167 8.24 -20.65 9.95
N ASP A 168 8.00 -19.33 9.95
CA ASP A 168 6.70 -18.77 10.34
C ASP A 168 5.60 -19.17 9.34
N GLN A 169 4.39 -19.37 9.84
CA GLN A 169 3.17 -19.44 9.02
C GLN A 169 2.51 -18.07 8.97
N LEU A 170 2.40 -17.52 7.76
CA LEU A 170 1.75 -16.23 7.49
C LEU A 170 0.42 -16.46 6.77
N ALA A 171 -0.70 -16.01 7.37
CA ALA A 171 -1.97 -15.90 6.69
C ALA A 171 -2.15 -14.48 6.14
N VAL A 172 -2.58 -14.37 4.87
CA VAL A 172 -2.89 -13.10 4.19
C VAL A 172 -4.39 -13.05 3.94
N ILE A 173 -5.10 -12.14 4.61
CA ILE A 173 -6.55 -12.01 4.48
C ILE A 173 -6.89 -11.10 3.30
N GLY A 174 -7.67 -11.65 2.37
CA GLY A 174 -7.96 -11.03 1.08
C GLY A 174 -6.96 -11.44 -0.01
N ALA A 175 -7.41 -11.43 -1.25
CA ALA A 175 -6.59 -11.72 -2.43
C ALA A 175 -6.83 -10.66 -3.49
N GLY A 176 -5.77 -10.20 -4.13
CA GLY A 176 -5.82 -9.38 -5.33
C GLY A 176 -5.65 -7.88 -5.09
N GLY A 177 -5.78 -7.34 -3.90
CA GLY A 177 -5.37 -5.95 -3.62
C GLY A 177 -3.85 -5.78 -3.73
N GLY A 178 -3.38 -4.58 -4.10
CA GLY A 178 -1.94 -4.33 -4.25
C GLY A 178 -1.13 -4.67 -2.99
N ALA A 179 -1.63 -4.29 -1.81
CA ALA A 179 -0.96 -4.61 -0.54
C ALA A 179 -0.89 -6.13 -0.28
N THR A 180 -1.98 -6.88 -0.54
CA THR A 180 -2.00 -8.33 -0.34
C THR A 180 -1.06 -9.05 -1.31
N THR A 181 -0.98 -8.62 -2.57
CA THR A 181 -0.04 -9.19 -3.55
C THR A 181 1.42 -8.92 -3.18
N ALA A 182 1.72 -7.75 -2.61
CA ALA A 182 3.05 -7.41 -2.09
C ALA A 182 3.38 -8.23 -0.83
N VAL A 183 2.44 -8.38 0.11
CA VAL A 183 2.63 -9.17 1.35
C VAL A 183 2.94 -10.63 1.05
N VAL A 184 2.26 -11.25 0.09
CA VAL A 184 2.58 -12.63 -0.33
C VAL A 184 4.05 -12.74 -0.72
N GLN A 185 4.53 -11.86 -1.58
CA GLN A 185 5.91 -11.89 -2.05
C GLN A 185 6.92 -11.58 -0.94
N VAL A 186 6.65 -10.58 -0.09
CA VAL A 186 7.49 -10.24 1.06
C VAL A 186 7.57 -11.42 2.04
N GLY A 187 6.43 -12.04 2.37
CA GLY A 187 6.40 -13.22 3.24
C GLY A 187 7.25 -14.37 2.69
N LYS A 188 7.16 -14.65 1.39
CA LYS A 188 8.00 -15.66 0.73
C LYS A 188 9.48 -15.29 0.76
N LEU A 189 9.81 -14.03 0.51
CA LEU A 189 11.18 -13.54 0.57
C LEU A 189 11.79 -13.70 1.97
N LEU A 190 11.00 -13.57 3.02
CA LEU A 190 11.39 -13.76 4.41
C LEU A 190 11.43 -15.24 4.86
N GLY A 191 11.08 -16.19 3.98
CA GLY A 191 11.11 -17.62 4.25
C GLY A 191 9.88 -18.15 4.99
N ALA A 192 8.79 -17.42 5.04
CA ALA A 192 7.54 -17.87 5.63
C ALA A 192 6.78 -18.83 4.70
N ARG A 193 5.98 -19.73 5.30
CA ARG A 193 4.90 -20.41 4.59
C ARG A 193 3.70 -19.47 4.50
N VAL A 194 3.31 -19.11 3.28
CA VAL A 194 2.25 -18.12 3.01
C VAL A 194 0.96 -18.78 2.57
N VAL A 195 -0.13 -18.56 3.32
CA VAL A 195 -1.48 -19.00 2.99
C VAL A 195 -2.36 -17.79 2.73
N VAL A 196 -2.97 -17.73 1.55
CA VAL A 196 -3.92 -16.67 1.19
C VAL A 196 -5.34 -17.14 1.49
N ALA A 197 -6.12 -16.31 2.19
CA ALA A 197 -7.53 -16.57 2.46
C ALA A 197 -8.41 -15.53 1.73
N SER A 198 -9.37 -15.97 0.92
CA SER A 198 -10.24 -15.07 0.15
C SER A 198 -11.65 -15.64 -0.01
N ARG A 199 -12.66 -14.76 -0.11
CA ARG A 199 -14.02 -15.16 -0.52
C ARG A 199 -14.12 -15.52 -2.01
N ASN A 200 -13.18 -15.02 -2.84
CA ASN A 200 -13.18 -15.27 -4.27
C ASN A 200 -12.15 -16.34 -4.65
N ARG A 201 -12.62 -17.57 -4.87
CA ARG A 201 -11.79 -18.72 -5.26
C ARG A 201 -11.10 -18.54 -6.63
N THR A 202 -11.65 -17.72 -7.53
CA THR A 202 -11.07 -17.52 -8.87
C THR A 202 -9.67 -16.91 -8.83
N LYS A 203 -9.29 -16.32 -7.70
CA LYS A 203 -7.97 -15.70 -7.49
C LYS A 203 -6.87 -16.69 -7.06
N GLU A 204 -7.20 -17.96 -6.84
CA GLU A 204 -6.24 -18.97 -6.36
C GLU A 204 -5.03 -19.11 -7.28
N ALA A 205 -5.26 -19.32 -8.57
CA ALA A 205 -4.17 -19.51 -9.52
C ALA A 205 -3.21 -18.30 -9.55
N ALA A 206 -3.76 -17.09 -9.53
CA ALA A 206 -2.97 -15.88 -9.50
C ALA A 206 -2.20 -15.70 -8.17
N ALA A 207 -2.81 -16.05 -7.03
CA ALA A 207 -2.14 -16.00 -5.73
C ALA A 207 -0.98 -17.00 -5.65
N ARG A 208 -1.15 -18.21 -6.16
CA ARG A 208 -0.08 -19.21 -6.24
C ARG A 208 1.05 -18.77 -7.19
N ALA A 209 0.71 -18.14 -8.32
CA ALA A 209 1.70 -17.65 -9.27
C ALA A 209 2.64 -16.56 -8.69
N ILE A 210 2.19 -15.80 -7.68
CA ILE A 210 3.02 -14.80 -6.98
C ILE A 210 3.68 -15.33 -5.71
N GLY A 211 3.55 -16.64 -5.44
CA GLY A 211 4.30 -17.32 -4.38
C GLY A 211 3.49 -17.81 -3.18
N ALA A 212 2.16 -17.75 -3.18
CA ALA A 212 1.38 -18.36 -2.10
C ALA A 212 1.59 -19.89 -2.10
N ASP A 213 1.93 -20.45 -0.95
CA ASP A 213 2.08 -21.90 -0.79
C ASP A 213 0.71 -22.61 -0.76
N ASP A 214 -0.31 -21.88 -0.27
CA ASP A 214 -1.65 -22.42 -0.20
C ASP A 214 -2.70 -21.31 -0.34
N PHE A 215 -3.92 -21.73 -0.70
CA PHE A 215 -5.07 -20.84 -0.83
C PHE A 215 -6.30 -21.49 -0.22
N VAL A 216 -7.01 -20.75 0.64
CA VAL A 216 -8.26 -21.20 1.24
C VAL A 216 -9.40 -20.24 0.90
N ALA A 217 -10.49 -20.78 0.40
CA ALA A 217 -11.71 -20.01 0.27
C ALA A 217 -12.49 -20.05 1.59
N PHE A 218 -13.13 -18.93 1.93
CA PHE A 218 -14.03 -18.86 3.08
C PHE A 218 -15.33 -18.15 2.72
N ASP A 219 -16.37 -18.52 3.40
CA ASP A 219 -17.73 -17.97 3.30
C ASP A 219 -18.45 -18.11 4.66
N ASP A 220 -19.75 -18.02 4.67
CA ASP A 220 -20.52 -18.12 5.92
C ASP A 220 -20.65 -19.59 6.40
N ASP A 221 -20.65 -20.56 5.49
CA ASP A 221 -20.66 -22.00 5.81
C ASP A 221 -19.27 -22.51 6.20
N HIS A 222 -18.23 -21.90 5.62
CA HIS A 222 -16.81 -22.22 5.86
C HIS A 222 -16.09 -20.99 6.47
N PRO A 223 -16.30 -20.72 7.78
CA PRO A 223 -15.79 -19.51 8.41
C PRO A 223 -14.26 -19.40 8.38
N LEU A 224 -13.76 -18.15 8.19
CA LEU A 224 -12.35 -17.82 8.05
C LEU A 224 -11.44 -18.49 9.08
N ASP A 225 -11.79 -18.43 10.35
CA ASP A 225 -10.99 -19.02 11.44
C ASP A 225 -10.90 -20.56 11.35
N ARG A 226 -11.96 -21.24 10.90
CA ARG A 226 -11.95 -22.69 10.72
C ARG A 226 -11.12 -23.12 9.53
N VAL A 227 -11.25 -22.46 8.37
CA VAL A 227 -10.46 -22.83 7.19
C VAL A 227 -8.97 -22.53 7.42
N LEU A 228 -8.64 -21.43 8.09
CA LEU A 228 -7.27 -21.12 8.48
C LEU A 228 -6.70 -22.13 9.49
N TRP A 229 -7.50 -22.53 10.49
CA TRP A 229 -7.09 -23.54 11.45
C TRP A 229 -6.71 -24.86 10.78
N GLN A 230 -7.51 -25.31 9.80
CA GLN A 230 -7.20 -26.53 9.03
C GLN A 230 -5.94 -26.33 8.18
N ALA A 231 -5.84 -25.21 7.47
CA ALA A 231 -4.70 -24.91 6.59
C ALA A 231 -3.36 -24.79 7.34
N SER A 232 -3.41 -24.40 8.62
CA SER A 232 -2.23 -24.35 9.49
C SER A 232 -1.79 -25.71 10.05
N GLY A 233 -2.47 -26.80 9.71
CA GLY A 233 -2.29 -28.11 10.37
C GLY A 233 -2.78 -28.11 11.82
N LYS A 234 -3.79 -27.33 12.15
CA LYS A 234 -4.38 -27.18 13.49
C LYS A 234 -3.44 -26.56 14.53
N ARG A 235 -2.38 -25.86 14.10
CA ARG A 235 -1.44 -25.15 14.96
C ARG A 235 -1.83 -23.67 15.17
N GLY A 236 -2.44 -23.08 14.16
CA GLY A 236 -2.64 -21.63 14.01
C GLY A 236 -1.47 -20.95 13.30
N PHE A 237 -1.63 -19.66 13.00
CA PHE A 237 -0.66 -18.84 12.28
C PHE A 237 0.18 -18.00 13.24
N ASP A 238 1.46 -17.87 12.94
CA ASP A 238 2.37 -17.02 13.69
C ASP A 238 2.08 -15.55 13.39
N VAL A 239 1.75 -15.25 12.14
CA VAL A 239 1.38 -13.91 11.67
C VAL A 239 0.10 -14.00 10.84
N VAL A 240 -0.85 -13.09 11.09
CA VAL A 240 -2.00 -12.86 10.22
C VAL A 240 -1.96 -11.41 9.76
N PHE A 241 -1.93 -11.19 8.46
CA PHE A 241 -2.06 -9.88 7.85
C PHE A 241 -3.52 -9.61 7.52
N ASP A 242 -4.09 -8.55 8.09
CA ASP A 242 -5.49 -8.17 7.90
C ASP A 242 -5.62 -6.70 7.49
N SER A 243 -6.15 -6.46 6.29
CA SER A 243 -6.47 -5.14 5.76
C SER A 243 -7.97 -4.87 5.67
N VAL A 244 -8.79 -5.82 6.12
CA VAL A 244 -10.24 -5.83 5.95
C VAL A 244 -10.96 -5.23 7.16
N GLY A 245 -10.54 -5.58 8.38
CA GLY A 245 -11.09 -4.99 9.60
C GLY A 245 -12.32 -5.72 10.14
N ALA A 246 -13.43 -4.99 10.34
CA ALA A 246 -14.59 -5.45 11.12
C ALA A 246 -15.09 -6.86 10.78
N SER A 247 -15.17 -7.21 9.50
CA SER A 247 -15.72 -8.52 9.08
C SER A 247 -14.74 -9.70 9.26
N THR A 248 -13.45 -9.45 9.42
CA THR A 248 -12.42 -10.51 9.46
C THR A 248 -11.59 -10.53 10.73
N LEU A 249 -11.29 -9.38 11.33
CA LEU A 249 -10.35 -9.27 12.43
C LEU A 249 -10.66 -10.16 13.65
N PRO A 250 -11.92 -10.29 14.12
CA PRO A 250 -12.22 -11.22 15.22
C PRO A 250 -11.89 -12.68 14.89
N ARG A 251 -12.08 -13.09 13.61
CA ARG A 251 -11.74 -14.43 13.14
C ARG A 251 -10.25 -14.60 12.89
N SER A 252 -9.57 -13.55 12.41
CA SER A 252 -8.11 -13.49 12.26
C SER A 252 -7.40 -13.70 13.60
N ILE A 253 -7.89 -13.10 14.69
CA ILE A 253 -7.39 -13.32 16.05
C ILE A 253 -7.56 -14.78 16.48
N ARG A 254 -8.72 -15.39 16.20
CA ARG A 254 -8.96 -16.81 16.52
C ARG A 254 -8.10 -17.79 15.73
N ALA A 255 -7.61 -17.39 14.56
CA ALA A 255 -6.72 -18.19 13.73
C ALA A 255 -5.24 -18.19 14.18
N LEU A 256 -4.88 -17.35 15.15
CA LEU A 256 -3.49 -17.24 15.63
C LEU A 256 -3.03 -18.49 16.38
N ALA A 257 -1.78 -18.82 16.24
CA ALA A 257 -1.04 -19.71 17.13
C ALA A 257 -0.84 -19.03 18.51
N ARG A 258 -0.35 -19.80 19.49
CA ARG A 258 0.15 -19.21 20.76
C ARG A 258 1.33 -18.29 20.48
N GLY A 259 1.31 -17.07 21.04
CA GLY A 259 2.31 -16.05 20.78
C GLY A 259 2.18 -15.37 19.39
N GLY A 260 1.16 -15.72 18.62
CA GLY A 260 0.92 -15.14 17.30
C GLY A 260 0.48 -13.68 17.33
N ARG A 261 0.56 -13.01 16.20
CA ARG A 261 0.22 -11.59 16.04
C ARG A 261 -0.60 -11.33 14.78
N VAL A 262 -1.67 -10.53 14.92
CA VAL A 262 -2.36 -9.93 13.78
C VAL A 262 -1.74 -8.58 13.48
N VAL A 263 -1.39 -8.33 12.22
CA VAL A 263 -0.93 -7.02 11.75
C VAL A 263 -2.05 -6.40 10.92
N VAL A 264 -2.54 -5.24 11.38
CA VAL A 264 -3.65 -4.50 10.77
C VAL A 264 -3.12 -3.28 10.06
N ILE A 265 -3.50 -3.11 8.79
CA ILE A 265 -3.13 -1.93 7.98
C ILE A 265 -4.31 -1.17 7.41
N GLY A 266 -5.53 -1.63 7.65
CA GLY A 266 -6.73 -1.04 7.08
C GLY A 266 -8.01 -1.59 7.67
N ALA A 267 -9.12 -0.97 7.31
CA ALA A 267 -10.44 -1.28 7.85
C ALA A 267 -11.53 -1.15 6.75
N THR A 268 -11.32 -1.81 5.61
CA THR A 268 -12.20 -1.66 4.43
C THR A 268 -13.63 -2.13 4.66
N SER A 269 -13.87 -3.01 5.65
CA SER A 269 -15.21 -3.47 6.03
C SER A 269 -15.78 -2.76 7.27
N GLY A 270 -15.07 -1.81 7.82
CA GLY A 270 -15.46 -1.03 8.99
C GLY A 270 -14.34 -0.94 10.04
N PRO A 271 -14.28 0.17 10.80
CA PRO A 271 -13.18 0.46 11.74
C PRO A 271 -13.41 -0.08 13.15
N VAL A 272 -14.62 -0.46 13.51
CA VAL A 272 -14.97 -0.87 14.89
C VAL A 272 -15.16 -2.38 14.97
N VAL A 273 -14.49 -3.02 15.93
CA VAL A 273 -14.55 -4.47 16.16
C VAL A 273 -14.68 -4.77 17.65
N GLU A 274 -15.45 -5.81 17.97
CA GLU A 274 -15.46 -6.43 19.30
C GLU A 274 -14.43 -7.55 19.36
N VAL A 275 -13.61 -7.53 20.42
CA VAL A 275 -12.55 -8.52 20.64
C VAL A 275 -12.80 -9.26 21.95
N ASP A 276 -12.87 -10.60 21.91
CA ASP A 276 -12.86 -11.44 23.11
C ASP A 276 -11.45 -11.43 23.72
N VAL A 277 -11.28 -10.64 24.78
CA VAL A 277 -10.00 -10.45 25.46
C VAL A 277 -9.42 -11.78 26.00
N ARG A 278 -10.28 -12.75 26.35
CA ARG A 278 -9.85 -14.09 26.80
C ARG A 278 -9.02 -14.78 25.72
N THR A 279 -9.40 -14.64 24.45
CA THR A 279 -8.62 -15.19 23.33
C THR A 279 -7.23 -14.59 23.28
N LEU A 280 -7.08 -13.28 23.54
CA LEU A 280 -5.78 -12.60 23.52
C LEU A 280 -4.87 -13.13 24.64
N PHE A 281 -5.31 -13.05 25.91
CA PHE A 281 -4.40 -13.43 27.01
C PHE A 281 -4.15 -14.95 27.06
N TRP A 282 -5.16 -15.78 26.75
CA TRP A 282 -5.01 -17.23 26.77
C TRP A 282 -4.03 -17.75 25.71
N ARG A 283 -4.02 -17.10 24.55
CA ARG A 283 -3.07 -17.41 23.47
C ARG A 283 -1.80 -16.60 23.55
N GLN A 284 -1.69 -15.62 24.45
CA GLN A 284 -0.59 -14.65 24.50
C GLN A 284 -0.41 -13.96 23.13
N ALA A 285 -1.52 -13.66 22.48
CA ALA A 285 -1.57 -13.09 21.14
C ALA A 285 -1.50 -11.57 21.20
N SER A 286 -1.11 -10.93 20.09
CA SER A 286 -1.09 -9.46 19.98
C SER A 286 -1.78 -8.98 18.71
N ILE A 287 -2.34 -7.77 18.78
CA ILE A 287 -2.84 -7.00 17.64
C ILE A 287 -1.90 -5.81 17.47
N ARG A 288 -1.37 -5.64 16.26
CA ARG A 288 -0.39 -4.59 15.94
C ARG A 288 -0.87 -3.77 14.76
N GLY A 289 -0.90 -2.44 14.91
CA GLY A 289 -1.14 -1.53 13.79
C GLY A 289 0.15 -1.30 12.99
N SER A 290 0.02 -1.09 11.68
CA SER A 290 1.13 -0.71 10.81
C SER A 290 0.65 0.31 9.77
N THR A 291 1.46 1.33 9.54
CA THR A 291 1.19 2.37 8.53
C THR A 291 2.46 2.65 7.75
N MET A 292 2.35 2.61 6.41
CA MET A 292 3.41 2.97 5.48
C MET A 292 4.78 2.33 5.83
N ALA A 293 5.88 3.10 5.75
CA ALA A 293 7.23 2.68 6.17
C ALA A 293 8.13 3.90 6.41
N GLY A 294 9.31 3.66 6.99
CA GLY A 294 10.40 4.64 7.06
C GLY A 294 11.28 4.64 5.81
N ALA A 295 12.20 5.60 5.73
CA ALA A 295 13.10 5.78 4.59
C ALA A 295 14.01 4.56 4.35
N VAL A 296 14.54 3.97 5.41
CA VAL A 296 15.39 2.79 5.32
C VAL A 296 14.62 1.59 4.77
N GLU A 297 13.41 1.35 5.28
CA GLU A 297 12.54 0.27 4.83
C GLU A 297 12.19 0.41 3.34
N PHE A 298 11.93 1.64 2.88
CA PHE A 298 11.69 1.90 1.46
C PHE A 298 12.92 1.60 0.59
N THR A 299 14.11 1.97 1.05
CA THR A 299 15.38 1.68 0.37
C THR A 299 15.63 0.17 0.29
N GLU A 300 15.34 -0.60 1.35
CA GLU A 300 15.42 -2.06 1.34
C GLU A 300 14.48 -2.66 0.28
N VAL A 301 13.25 -2.17 0.18
CA VAL A 301 12.28 -2.57 -0.86
C VAL A 301 12.84 -2.32 -2.25
N LEU A 302 13.39 -1.13 -2.52
CA LEU A 302 13.98 -0.79 -3.82
C LEU A 302 15.15 -1.72 -4.18
N ALA A 303 15.99 -2.08 -3.22
CA ALA A 303 17.07 -3.04 -3.44
C ALA A 303 16.56 -4.43 -3.84
N HIS A 304 15.47 -4.90 -3.23
CA HIS A 304 14.84 -6.15 -3.61
C HIS A 304 14.20 -6.10 -5.00
N LEU A 305 13.57 -4.99 -5.36
CA LEU A 305 13.02 -4.77 -6.71
C LEU A 305 14.12 -4.71 -7.76
N ALA A 306 15.20 -3.98 -7.52
CA ALA A 306 16.35 -3.90 -8.41
C ALA A 306 17.00 -5.27 -8.63
N ALA A 307 17.06 -6.10 -7.58
CA ALA A 307 17.55 -7.47 -7.68
C ALA A 307 16.54 -8.47 -8.32
N GLY A 308 15.31 -8.03 -8.64
CA GLY A 308 14.25 -8.87 -9.20
C GLY A 308 13.66 -9.90 -8.23
N ARG A 309 13.90 -9.75 -6.94
CA ARG A 309 13.34 -10.61 -5.88
C ARG A 309 11.90 -10.27 -5.52
N LEU A 310 11.49 -9.03 -5.78
CA LEU A 310 10.11 -8.56 -5.70
C LEU A 310 9.69 -8.01 -7.07
N ARG A 311 8.41 -8.14 -7.41
CA ARG A 311 7.85 -7.65 -8.68
C ARG A 311 6.46 -7.08 -8.45
N PRO A 312 6.13 -5.89 -8.98
CA PRO A 312 4.78 -5.36 -8.91
C PRO A 312 3.81 -6.22 -9.73
N VAL A 313 2.61 -6.38 -9.20
CA VAL A 313 1.50 -7.01 -9.94
C VAL A 313 0.61 -5.90 -10.46
N VAL A 314 0.53 -5.77 -11.77
CA VAL A 314 -0.30 -4.77 -12.46
C VAL A 314 -1.55 -5.45 -13.02
N ASP A 315 -2.73 -5.05 -12.55
CA ASP A 315 -4.02 -5.54 -13.04
C ASP A 315 -4.35 -4.92 -14.40
N SER A 316 -4.22 -3.62 -14.51
CA SER A 316 -4.53 -2.91 -15.76
C SER A 316 -3.75 -1.60 -15.86
N ILE A 317 -3.47 -1.20 -17.10
CA ILE A 317 -2.89 0.10 -17.44
C ILE A 317 -3.91 0.83 -18.31
N ARG A 318 -4.20 2.09 -17.95
CA ARG A 318 -5.18 2.93 -18.65
C ARG A 318 -4.62 4.33 -18.85
N PRO A 319 -5.01 5.06 -19.89
CA PRO A 319 -4.66 6.46 -20.00
C PRO A 319 -5.38 7.29 -18.93
N LEU A 320 -4.81 8.45 -18.57
CA LEU A 320 -5.35 9.33 -17.52
C LEU A 320 -6.80 9.78 -17.81
N ASP A 321 -7.17 9.95 -19.07
CA ASP A 321 -8.54 10.31 -19.47
C ASP A 321 -9.57 9.22 -19.15
N ALA A 322 -9.13 7.97 -18.98
CA ALA A 322 -9.94 6.85 -18.52
C ALA A 322 -9.87 6.63 -16.98
N ALA A 323 -9.42 7.62 -16.20
CA ALA A 323 -9.19 7.49 -14.77
C ALA A 323 -10.44 7.08 -13.97
N VAL A 324 -11.64 7.58 -14.35
CA VAL A 324 -12.92 7.17 -13.73
C VAL A 324 -13.14 5.66 -13.84
N ALA A 325 -12.89 5.09 -15.02
CA ALA A 325 -13.02 3.64 -15.23
C ALA A 325 -11.92 2.87 -14.48
N GLY A 326 -10.71 3.43 -14.41
CA GLY A 326 -9.61 2.89 -13.59
C GLY A 326 -9.94 2.88 -12.10
N PHE A 327 -10.52 3.95 -11.58
CA PHE A 327 -10.92 4.03 -10.18
C PHE A 327 -12.02 3.02 -9.82
N ARG A 328 -13.04 2.89 -10.67
CA ARG A 328 -14.10 1.87 -10.51
C ARG A 328 -13.55 0.45 -10.54
N ARG A 329 -12.45 0.21 -11.28
CA ARG A 329 -11.78 -1.11 -11.32
C ARG A 329 -11.30 -1.56 -9.94
N LEU A 330 -10.97 -0.64 -9.02
CA LEU A 330 -10.58 -0.97 -7.64
C LEU A 330 -11.66 -1.74 -6.87
N GLU A 331 -12.92 -1.60 -7.26
CA GLU A 331 -14.06 -2.25 -6.60
C GLU A 331 -14.44 -3.59 -7.24
N ALA A 332 -13.84 -3.91 -8.38
CA ALA A 332 -14.19 -5.11 -9.10
C ALA A 332 -13.78 -6.39 -8.33
N PRO A 333 -14.67 -7.37 -8.22
CA PRO A 333 -14.41 -8.58 -7.42
C PRO A 333 -13.29 -9.43 -7.97
N ASP A 334 -12.95 -9.28 -9.24
CA ASP A 334 -11.87 -10.00 -9.94
C ASP A 334 -10.54 -9.21 -10.00
N LEU A 335 -10.46 -8.01 -9.42
CA LEU A 335 -9.23 -7.21 -9.35
C LEU A 335 -8.06 -8.05 -8.79
N PHE A 336 -6.90 -8.03 -9.50
CA PHE A 336 -5.68 -8.67 -9.01
C PHE A 336 -4.42 -7.85 -9.35
N GLY A 337 -3.99 -7.03 -8.41
CA GLY A 337 -2.85 -6.12 -8.56
C GLY A 337 -3.24 -4.66 -8.50
N LYS A 338 -2.40 -3.83 -9.13
CA LYS A 338 -2.54 -2.37 -9.15
C LYS A 338 -3.18 -1.90 -10.44
N VAL A 339 -4.04 -0.89 -10.35
CA VAL A 339 -4.56 -0.14 -11.49
C VAL A 339 -3.64 1.05 -11.72
N VAL A 340 -3.03 1.10 -12.89
CA VAL A 340 -2.05 2.14 -13.26
C VAL A 340 -2.65 3.05 -14.32
N LEU A 341 -2.37 4.35 -14.20
CA LEU A 341 -2.69 5.37 -15.18
C LEU A 341 -1.41 5.82 -15.90
N THR A 342 -1.43 5.88 -17.21
CA THR A 342 -0.38 6.59 -17.98
C THR A 342 -0.74 8.06 -18.08
N VAL A 343 0.21 8.93 -17.73
CA VAL A 343 0.07 10.39 -17.80
C VAL A 343 0.88 10.89 -18.99
N PRO A 344 0.33 11.71 -19.88
CA PRO A 344 0.96 12.15 -21.12
C PRO A 344 2.15 13.12 -20.92
#